data_120877ec515dee8530f5417f6b463e7c
#
_entry.id   120877ec515dee8530f5417f6b463e7c
#
_cell.length_a   1.000
_cell.length_b   1.000
_cell.length_c   1.000
_cell.angle_alpha   90.00
_cell.angle_beta   90.00
_cell.angle_gamma   90.00
#
_symmetry.space_group_name_H-M   'P 1'
#
loop_
_entity.id
_entity.type
_entity.pdbx_description
1 polymer ?
#
loop_
_entity_poly.entity_id
_entity_poly.type
_entity_poly.pdbx_seq_one_letter_code
_entity_poly.pdbx_strand_id
1 'polypeptide(L)'
;MTALRVLRIFNEDGKVASRYVDMQLDELDAGSVVIKVAYSSVNFKDALAATGAGRIIRRFPCVGGIDLSGTVTESADARFKTGDAVIATSYDIGVAHDGGYAQYARIPADWVVPMPKGLDLFESMALGTAGFTAALAVERMEHDGLKPGNGPVIVTGATGGVGSIAIDILAPRLLR
;
A
#
# COMPACT_ATOMS: atom_id res chain seq x y z
N MET A 1 4.59 9.25 -26.39
CA MET A 1 4.58 8.68 -25.00
C MET A 1 3.15 8.28 -24.69
N THR A 2 2.91 7.13 -24.09
CA THR A 2 1.54 6.66 -23.82
C THR A 2 1.04 7.32 -22.54
N ALA A 3 -0.07 8.06 -22.61
CA ALA A 3 -0.72 8.63 -21.43
C ALA A 3 -1.17 7.49 -20.51
N LEU A 4 -0.94 7.64 -19.22
CA LEU A 4 -1.37 6.71 -18.18
C LEU A 4 -2.56 7.28 -17.41
N ARG A 5 -3.53 6.42 -17.10
CA ARG A 5 -4.71 6.82 -16.36
C ARG A 5 -4.46 6.70 -14.86
N VAL A 6 -4.81 7.75 -14.12
CA VAL A 6 -4.63 7.82 -12.66
C VAL A 6 -5.88 8.36 -11.98
N LEU A 7 -6.12 7.96 -10.72
CA LEU A 7 -7.07 8.63 -9.83
C LEU A 7 -6.31 9.70 -9.05
N ARG A 8 -6.53 10.97 -9.39
CA ARG A 8 -5.83 12.10 -8.77
C ARG A 8 -6.75 12.88 -7.84
N ILE A 9 -6.20 13.27 -6.71
CA ILE A 9 -6.90 13.97 -5.62
C ILE A 9 -6.43 15.43 -5.62
N PHE A 10 -7.38 16.35 -5.65
CA PHE A 10 -7.19 17.79 -5.75
C PHE A 10 -7.74 18.49 -4.51
N ASN A 11 -7.22 19.68 -4.24
CA ASN A 11 -7.86 20.64 -3.34
C ASN A 11 -8.31 21.85 -4.20
N GLU A 12 -9.61 22.00 -4.31
CA GLU A 12 -10.25 23.06 -5.09
C GLU A 12 -10.98 24.00 -4.11
N ASP A 13 -10.40 25.15 -3.85
CA ASP A 13 -10.94 26.15 -2.92
C ASP A 13 -11.29 25.58 -1.53
N GLY A 14 -10.43 24.72 -1.01
CA GLY A 14 -10.61 24.08 0.30
C GLY A 14 -11.50 22.81 0.28
N LYS A 15 -12.03 22.43 -0.89
CA LYS A 15 -12.78 21.19 -1.05
C LYS A 15 -11.91 20.14 -1.74
N VAL A 16 -11.89 18.94 -1.17
CA VAL A 16 -11.21 17.80 -1.78
C VAL A 16 -12.10 17.19 -2.87
N ALA A 17 -11.52 16.98 -4.04
CA ALA A 17 -12.17 16.32 -5.17
C ALA A 17 -11.22 15.28 -5.75
N SER A 18 -11.75 14.10 -6.09
CA SER A 18 -10.99 13.03 -6.74
C SER A 18 -11.59 12.73 -8.11
N ARG A 19 -10.72 12.58 -9.12
CA ARG A 19 -11.15 12.23 -10.48
C ARG A 19 -10.05 11.54 -11.26
N TYR A 20 -10.47 10.78 -12.26
CA TYR A 20 -9.54 10.23 -13.24
C TYR A 20 -9.00 11.31 -14.16
N VAL A 21 -7.70 11.30 -14.35
CA VAL A 21 -6.98 12.15 -15.31
C VAL A 21 -5.95 11.31 -16.06
N ASP A 22 -5.56 11.78 -17.24
CA ASP A 22 -4.46 11.20 -17.98
C ASP A 22 -3.20 12.02 -17.70
N MET A 23 -2.08 11.36 -17.42
CA MET A 23 -0.77 11.93 -17.12
C MET A 23 0.30 11.27 -17.98
N GLN A 24 1.46 11.91 -18.09
CA GLN A 24 2.66 11.27 -18.60
C GLN A 24 3.48 10.69 -17.43
N LEU A 25 4.33 9.71 -17.72
CA LEU A 25 5.14 9.06 -16.71
C LEU A 25 6.08 10.03 -15.97
N ASP A 26 6.59 11.04 -16.67
CA ASP A 26 7.49 12.06 -16.15
C ASP A 26 6.79 13.13 -15.30
N GLU A 27 5.47 13.21 -15.36
CA GLU A 27 4.65 14.08 -14.49
C GLU A 27 4.40 13.47 -13.12
N LEU A 28 4.63 12.14 -12.94
CA LEU A 28 4.59 11.50 -11.62
C LEU A 28 5.79 11.94 -10.77
N ASP A 29 5.62 11.92 -9.47
CA ASP A 29 6.69 12.18 -8.52
C ASP A 29 7.94 11.34 -8.82
N ALA A 30 9.09 11.90 -8.51
CA ALA A 30 10.37 11.24 -8.78
C ALA A 30 10.55 9.98 -7.92
N GLY A 31 10.97 8.90 -8.57
CA GLY A 31 11.33 7.64 -7.96
C GLY A 31 12.34 6.92 -8.83
N SER A 32 13.20 6.12 -8.22
CA SER A 32 14.25 5.37 -8.92
C SER A 32 13.77 4.05 -9.51
N VAL A 33 12.57 3.60 -9.15
CA VAL A 33 11.97 2.36 -9.68
C VAL A 33 10.64 2.69 -10.34
N VAL A 34 10.48 2.36 -11.62
CA VAL A 34 9.24 2.47 -12.37
C VAL A 34 8.53 1.12 -12.34
N ILE A 35 7.32 1.12 -11.85
CA ILE A 35 6.52 -0.09 -11.64
C ILE A 35 5.27 -0.01 -12.51
N LYS A 36 5.05 -1.01 -13.37
CA LYS A 36 3.75 -1.23 -13.99
C LYS A 36 2.84 -1.85 -12.93
N VAL A 37 1.88 -1.08 -12.45
CA VAL A 37 0.98 -1.50 -11.39
C VAL A 37 0.02 -2.57 -11.93
N ALA A 38 -0.04 -3.68 -11.22
CA ALA A 38 -0.99 -4.76 -11.49
C ALA A 38 -2.21 -4.67 -10.57
N TYR A 39 -1.94 -4.43 -9.28
CA TYR A 39 -2.98 -4.30 -8.25
C TYR A 39 -2.62 -3.22 -7.26
N SER A 40 -3.65 -2.62 -6.68
CA SER A 40 -3.59 -1.76 -5.50
C SER A 40 -4.75 -2.16 -4.59
N SER A 41 -4.59 -2.03 -3.28
CA SER A 41 -5.68 -2.31 -2.34
C SER A 41 -6.51 -1.05 -2.07
N VAL A 42 -7.68 -1.22 -1.45
CA VAL A 42 -8.53 -0.12 -0.98
C VAL A 42 -8.57 -0.14 0.53
N ASN A 43 -8.02 0.90 1.13
CA ASN A 43 -7.94 1.07 2.58
C ASN A 43 -8.88 2.19 3.04
N PHE A 44 -9.27 2.17 4.31
CA PHE A 44 -10.06 3.26 4.91
C PHE A 44 -9.36 4.62 4.76
N LYS A 45 -8.03 4.64 4.83
CA LYS A 45 -7.21 5.82 4.61
C LYS A 45 -7.40 6.40 3.19
N ASP A 46 -7.50 5.54 2.17
CA ASP A 46 -7.74 5.97 0.78
C ASP A 46 -9.11 6.60 0.62
N ALA A 47 -10.14 6.06 1.27
CA ALA A 47 -11.48 6.65 1.27
C ALA A 47 -11.49 8.04 1.95
N LEU A 48 -10.80 8.18 3.08
CA LEU A 48 -10.64 9.48 3.75
C LEU A 48 -9.88 10.48 2.87
N ALA A 49 -8.84 10.03 2.17
CA ALA A 49 -8.06 10.84 1.26
C ALA A 49 -8.91 11.34 0.08
N ALA A 50 -9.63 10.43 -0.58
CA ALA A 50 -10.42 10.71 -1.78
C ALA A 50 -11.61 11.62 -1.52
N THR A 51 -12.20 11.56 -0.32
CA THR A 51 -13.40 12.33 0.08
C THR A 51 -13.07 13.61 0.86
N GLY A 52 -11.84 13.76 1.35
CA GLY A 52 -11.44 14.86 2.22
C GLY A 52 -12.01 14.76 3.64
N ALA A 53 -12.64 13.64 4.02
CA ALA A 53 -13.19 13.44 5.36
C ALA A 53 -12.10 13.34 6.45
N GLY A 54 -10.83 13.18 6.05
CA GLY A 54 -9.67 13.25 6.92
C GLY A 54 -8.53 14.03 6.26
N ARG A 55 -7.67 14.65 7.04
CA ARG A 55 -6.48 15.35 6.53
C ARG A 55 -5.37 14.36 6.18
N ILE A 56 -5.66 13.48 5.23
CA ILE A 56 -4.73 12.41 4.81
C ILE A 56 -3.71 12.95 3.81
N ILE A 57 -4.19 13.63 2.76
CA ILE A 57 -3.32 14.18 1.72
C ILE A 57 -2.54 15.37 2.28
N ARG A 58 -1.23 15.30 2.21
CA ARG A 58 -0.31 16.35 2.69
C ARG A 58 0.22 17.21 1.57
N ARG A 59 0.09 16.77 0.31
CA ARG A 59 0.48 17.51 -0.89
C ARG A 59 -0.57 17.35 -1.97
N PHE A 60 -1.10 18.43 -2.49
CA PHE A 60 -2.05 18.44 -3.59
C PHE A 60 -1.43 19.06 -4.86
N PRO A 61 -1.83 18.57 -6.03
CA PRO A 61 -2.57 17.35 -6.26
C PRO A 61 -1.70 16.10 -6.04
N CYS A 62 -2.32 14.95 -5.72
CA CYS A 62 -1.62 13.70 -5.48
C CYS A 62 -2.39 12.53 -6.09
N VAL A 63 -1.71 11.57 -6.69
CA VAL A 63 -2.32 10.30 -7.09
C VAL A 63 -2.55 9.46 -5.84
N GLY A 64 -3.79 9.00 -5.64
CA GLY A 64 -4.16 8.19 -4.48
C GLY A 64 -3.61 6.75 -4.50
N GLY A 65 -3.96 5.97 -3.47
CA GLY A 65 -3.55 4.58 -3.31
C GLY A 65 -2.27 4.43 -2.50
N ILE A 66 -2.42 3.99 -1.24
CA ILE A 66 -1.29 3.92 -0.28
C ILE A 66 -0.44 2.67 -0.40
N ASP A 67 -0.79 1.75 -1.29
CA ASP A 67 -0.04 0.54 -1.58
C ASP A 67 -0.25 0.09 -3.05
N LEU A 68 0.67 -0.70 -3.52
CA LEU A 68 0.62 -1.28 -4.86
C LEU A 68 1.48 -2.54 -4.95
N SER A 69 1.14 -3.41 -5.90
CA SER A 69 2.01 -4.47 -6.40
C SER A 69 2.09 -4.41 -7.92
N GLY A 70 3.20 -4.81 -8.47
CA GLY A 70 3.41 -4.75 -9.90
C GLY A 70 4.75 -5.31 -10.34
N THR A 71 5.07 -5.04 -11.59
CA THR A 71 6.31 -5.48 -12.22
C THR A 71 7.19 -4.27 -12.54
N VAL A 72 8.45 -4.34 -12.19
CA VAL A 72 9.45 -3.31 -12.51
C VAL A 72 9.62 -3.23 -14.03
N THR A 73 9.49 -2.04 -14.59
CA THR A 73 9.75 -1.77 -16.02
C THR A 73 11.08 -1.07 -16.24
N GLU A 74 11.47 -0.20 -15.30
CA GLU A 74 12.75 0.52 -15.30
C GLU A 74 13.24 0.68 -13.87
N SER A 75 14.55 0.63 -13.67
CA SER A 75 15.16 0.93 -12.37
C SER A 75 16.53 1.57 -12.54
N ALA A 76 16.78 2.62 -11.77
CA ALA A 76 18.11 3.21 -11.57
C ALA A 76 18.84 2.62 -10.34
N ASP A 77 18.17 1.73 -9.57
CA ASP A 77 18.74 1.06 -8.40
C ASP A 77 19.07 -0.40 -8.71
N ALA A 78 20.29 -0.82 -8.43
CA ALA A 78 20.80 -2.15 -8.75
C ALA A 78 20.09 -3.30 -8.02
N ARG A 79 19.32 -3.01 -6.97
CA ARG A 79 18.52 -4.00 -6.23
C ARG A 79 17.36 -4.54 -7.04
N PHE A 80 16.89 -3.79 -8.04
CA PHE A 80 15.70 -4.11 -8.82
C PHE A 80 16.02 -4.14 -10.32
N LYS A 81 15.45 -5.13 -11.01
CA LYS A 81 15.62 -5.32 -12.46
C LYS A 81 14.27 -5.33 -13.16
N THR A 82 14.25 -4.95 -14.43
CA THR A 82 13.07 -5.12 -15.29
C THR A 82 12.56 -6.56 -15.24
N GLY A 83 11.27 -6.72 -14.96
CA GLY A 83 10.62 -8.01 -14.80
C GLY A 83 10.46 -8.47 -13.36
N ASP A 84 11.12 -7.85 -12.39
CA ASP A 84 10.97 -8.19 -10.98
C ASP A 84 9.55 -7.87 -10.50
N ALA A 85 8.93 -8.82 -9.79
CA ALA A 85 7.69 -8.61 -9.07
C ALA A 85 7.99 -7.91 -7.73
N VAL A 86 7.25 -6.84 -7.44
CA VAL A 86 7.51 -5.99 -6.28
C VAL A 86 6.22 -5.52 -5.59
N ILE A 87 6.39 -5.10 -4.35
CA ILE A 87 5.37 -4.44 -3.51
C ILE A 87 5.92 -3.08 -3.08
N ALA A 88 5.05 -2.08 -2.99
CA ALA A 88 5.34 -0.83 -2.30
C ALA A 88 4.14 -0.45 -1.43
N THR A 89 4.40 -0.14 -0.16
CA THR A 89 3.38 0.24 0.81
C THR A 89 3.95 1.21 1.83
N SER A 90 3.06 1.95 2.49
CA SER A 90 3.43 2.88 3.55
C SER A 90 4.20 4.12 3.07
N TYR A 91 5.09 4.66 3.91
CA TYR A 91 5.80 5.91 3.66
C TYR A 91 4.83 7.04 3.26
N ASP A 92 5.12 7.76 2.19
CA ASP A 92 4.31 8.86 1.68
C ASP A 92 3.47 8.50 0.45
N ILE A 93 3.45 7.21 0.06
CA ILE A 93 2.72 6.71 -1.11
C ILE A 93 1.23 7.02 -0.97
N GLY A 94 0.65 7.69 -1.97
CA GLY A 94 -0.75 8.09 -1.98
C GLY A 94 -1.13 9.18 -0.97
N VAL A 95 -0.15 9.84 -0.34
CA VAL A 95 -0.36 10.86 0.72
C VAL A 95 0.40 12.15 0.42
N ALA A 96 1.70 12.09 0.18
CA ALA A 96 2.56 13.20 -0.20
C ALA A 96 3.47 12.85 -1.38
N HIS A 97 3.39 11.62 -1.85
CA HIS A 97 4.01 11.10 -3.06
C HIS A 97 2.92 10.36 -3.87
N ASP A 98 2.97 10.44 -5.19
CA ASP A 98 2.01 9.77 -6.07
C ASP A 98 1.96 8.27 -5.80
N GLY A 99 0.74 7.72 -5.73
CA GLY A 99 0.45 6.38 -5.23
C GLY A 99 0.02 5.36 -6.28
N GLY A 100 -0.58 4.27 -5.78
CA GLY A 100 -0.88 3.06 -6.54
C GLY A 100 -2.14 3.11 -7.41
N TYR A 101 -2.98 4.16 -7.32
CA TYR A 101 -4.17 4.28 -8.18
C TYR A 101 -3.83 4.84 -9.55
N ALA A 102 -2.88 4.18 -10.21
CA ALA A 102 -2.33 4.53 -11.51
C ALA A 102 -1.91 3.27 -12.27
N GLN A 103 -1.80 3.35 -13.59
CA GLN A 103 -1.27 2.25 -14.40
C GLN A 103 0.24 2.04 -14.20
N TYR A 104 0.95 3.11 -13.84
CA TYR A 104 2.37 3.09 -13.49
C TYR A 104 2.60 3.96 -12.27
N ALA A 105 3.61 3.60 -11.49
CA ALA A 105 4.10 4.38 -10.36
C ALA A 105 5.63 4.53 -10.45
N ARG A 106 6.15 5.65 -9.98
CA ARG A 106 7.59 5.88 -9.81
C ARG A 106 7.87 5.96 -8.32
N ILE A 107 8.56 4.97 -7.79
CA ILE A 107 8.74 4.80 -6.35
C ILE A 107 10.22 4.88 -5.98
N PRO A 108 10.60 5.60 -4.91
CA PRO A 108 11.94 5.51 -4.34
C PRO A 108 12.29 4.04 -4.00
N ALA A 109 13.48 3.58 -4.38
CA ALA A 109 13.86 2.18 -4.22
C ALA A 109 13.81 1.69 -2.75
N ASP A 110 14.03 2.58 -1.79
CA ASP A 110 13.97 2.24 -0.36
C ASP A 110 12.55 1.96 0.15
N TRP A 111 11.53 2.27 -0.65
CA TRP A 111 10.13 1.98 -0.35
C TRP A 111 9.61 0.74 -1.09
N VAL A 112 10.46 0.13 -1.91
CA VAL A 112 10.11 -1.03 -2.73
C VAL A 112 10.64 -2.29 -2.07
N VAL A 113 9.78 -3.31 -2.00
CA VAL A 113 10.12 -4.62 -1.45
C VAL A 113 9.98 -5.67 -2.56
N PRO A 114 10.97 -6.54 -2.76
CA PRO A 114 10.83 -7.70 -3.66
C PRO A 114 9.63 -8.56 -3.23
N MET A 115 8.91 -9.12 -4.19
CA MET A 115 7.80 -10.04 -3.90
C MET A 115 8.28 -11.23 -3.07
N PRO A 116 7.72 -11.47 -1.88
CA PRO A 116 8.05 -12.64 -1.07
C PRO A 116 7.69 -13.94 -1.80
N LYS A 117 8.51 -14.99 -1.57
CA LYS A 117 8.18 -16.33 -2.08
C LYS A 117 6.85 -16.80 -1.48
N GLY A 118 5.99 -17.35 -2.32
CA GLY A 118 4.69 -17.90 -1.92
C GLY A 118 3.54 -16.89 -1.98
N LEU A 119 3.79 -15.66 -2.40
CA LEU A 119 2.76 -14.67 -2.72
C LEU A 119 2.81 -14.31 -4.21
N ASP A 120 1.66 -14.05 -4.77
CA ASP A 120 1.54 -13.40 -6.08
C ASP A 120 1.14 -11.92 -5.95
N LEU A 121 1.05 -11.22 -7.09
CA LEU A 121 0.72 -9.79 -7.12
C LEU A 121 -0.68 -9.49 -6.56
N PHE A 122 -1.65 -10.38 -6.78
CA PHE A 122 -3.00 -10.22 -6.26
C PHE A 122 -3.06 -10.48 -4.76
N GLU A 123 -2.49 -11.60 -4.30
CA GLU A 123 -2.48 -11.99 -2.89
C GLU A 123 -1.78 -10.95 -2.03
N SER A 124 -0.66 -10.38 -2.54
CA SER A 124 0.07 -9.33 -1.83
C SER A 124 -0.78 -8.09 -1.59
N MET A 125 -1.70 -7.73 -2.51
CA MET A 125 -2.63 -6.60 -2.34
C MET A 125 -3.92 -6.99 -1.64
N ALA A 126 -4.31 -8.25 -1.65
CA ALA A 126 -5.37 -8.77 -0.77
C ALA A 126 -4.97 -8.65 0.72
N LEU A 127 -3.68 -8.82 1.03
CA LEU A 127 -3.11 -8.51 2.34
C LEU A 127 -2.94 -7.00 2.53
N GLY A 128 -2.23 -6.35 1.62
CA GLY A 128 -1.99 -4.91 1.58
C GLY A 128 -1.48 -4.31 2.90
N THR A 129 -1.75 -3.05 3.10
CA THR A 129 -1.44 -2.32 4.35
C THR A 129 -2.12 -2.94 5.58
N ALA A 130 -3.33 -3.53 5.43
CA ALA A 130 -4.04 -4.17 6.54
C ALA A 130 -3.31 -5.41 7.03
N GLY A 131 -2.86 -6.28 6.12
CA GLY A 131 -2.07 -7.47 6.44
C GLY A 131 -0.73 -7.14 7.07
N PHE A 132 -0.01 -6.16 6.49
CA PHE A 132 1.23 -5.67 7.06
C PHE A 132 1.03 -5.15 8.50
N THR A 133 -0.02 -4.36 8.74
CA THR A 133 -0.34 -3.82 10.06
C THR A 133 -0.65 -4.93 11.07
N ALA A 134 -1.46 -5.91 10.68
CA ALA A 134 -1.79 -7.04 11.54
C ALA A 134 -0.55 -7.89 11.89
N ALA A 135 0.27 -8.21 10.87
CA ALA A 135 1.49 -8.98 11.07
C ALA A 135 2.49 -8.27 11.99
N LEU A 136 2.71 -6.97 11.78
CA LEU A 136 3.59 -6.16 12.62
C LEU A 136 3.11 -6.09 14.07
N ALA A 137 1.79 -5.97 14.28
CA ALA A 137 1.21 -5.94 15.63
C ALA A 137 1.40 -7.29 16.35
N VAL A 138 1.14 -8.41 15.66
CA VAL A 138 1.32 -9.75 16.24
C VAL A 138 2.79 -10.03 16.53
N GLU A 139 3.68 -9.74 15.58
CA GLU A 139 5.13 -9.89 15.76
C GLU A 139 5.64 -9.08 16.95
N ARG A 140 5.16 -7.85 17.11
CA ARG A 140 5.52 -7.01 18.26
C ARG A 140 5.04 -7.60 19.58
N MET A 141 3.81 -8.12 19.63
CA MET A 141 3.29 -8.79 20.84
C MET A 141 4.07 -10.06 21.18
N GLU A 142 4.45 -10.86 20.18
CA GLU A 142 5.29 -12.05 20.36
C GLU A 142 6.70 -11.67 20.88
N HIS A 143 7.29 -10.62 20.34
CA HIS A 143 8.56 -10.07 20.83
C HIS A 143 8.48 -9.64 22.29
N ASP A 144 7.35 -9.07 22.70
CA ASP A 144 7.08 -8.62 24.08
C ASP A 144 6.55 -9.76 24.99
N GLY A 145 6.59 -11.01 24.54
CA GLY A 145 6.36 -12.21 25.33
C GLY A 145 5.00 -12.88 25.15
N LEU A 146 4.19 -12.47 24.16
CA LEU A 146 2.97 -13.22 23.81
C LEU A 146 3.34 -14.61 23.30
N LYS A 147 2.74 -15.63 23.89
CA LYS A 147 2.93 -17.03 23.50
C LYS A 147 1.71 -17.87 23.89
N PRO A 148 1.53 -19.06 23.31
CA PRO A 148 0.50 -20.02 23.71
C PRO A 148 0.54 -20.22 25.22
N GLY A 149 -0.65 -20.23 25.86
CA GLY A 149 -0.78 -20.39 27.31
C GLY A 149 -0.83 -19.09 28.13
N ASN A 150 -0.60 -17.90 27.53
CA ASN A 150 -0.77 -16.62 28.24
C ASN A 150 -2.24 -16.24 28.49
N GLY A 151 -3.18 -17.01 27.96
CA GLY A 151 -4.61 -16.74 28.07
C GLY A 151 -5.22 -16.24 26.75
N PRO A 152 -6.49 -15.82 26.77
CA PRO A 152 -7.21 -15.40 25.57
C PRO A 152 -6.68 -14.07 25.03
N VAL A 153 -6.63 -13.94 23.70
CA VAL A 153 -6.37 -12.69 23.01
C VAL A 153 -7.68 -12.12 22.47
N ILE A 154 -7.95 -10.86 22.77
CA ILE A 154 -9.13 -10.15 22.28
C ILE A 154 -8.72 -9.27 21.09
N VAL A 155 -9.41 -9.43 19.96
CA VAL A 155 -9.22 -8.60 18.77
C VAL A 155 -10.45 -7.70 18.59
N THR A 156 -10.28 -6.40 18.76
CA THR A 156 -11.31 -5.41 18.48
C THR A 156 -11.34 -5.06 17.00
N GLY A 157 -12.50 -4.61 16.47
CA GLY A 157 -12.63 -4.35 15.05
C GLY A 157 -12.44 -5.60 14.17
N ALA A 158 -12.84 -6.77 14.67
CA ALA A 158 -12.61 -8.09 14.11
C ALA A 158 -13.10 -8.29 12.66
N THR A 159 -14.10 -7.50 12.22
CA THR A 159 -14.67 -7.54 10.87
C THR A 159 -13.94 -6.60 9.88
N GLY A 160 -13.04 -5.77 10.35
CA GLY A 160 -12.21 -4.91 9.50
C GLY A 160 -11.00 -5.65 8.92
N GLY A 161 -10.34 -5.08 7.91
CA GLY A 161 -9.20 -5.70 7.23
C GLY A 161 -8.07 -6.10 8.20
N VAL A 162 -7.66 -5.20 9.10
CA VAL A 162 -6.62 -5.50 10.10
C VAL A 162 -7.09 -6.57 11.09
N GLY A 163 -8.31 -6.42 11.64
CA GLY A 163 -8.81 -7.34 12.68
C GLY A 163 -9.03 -8.76 12.17
N SER A 164 -9.61 -8.93 10.98
CA SER A 164 -9.82 -10.25 10.39
C SER A 164 -8.51 -10.99 10.11
N ILE A 165 -7.52 -10.29 9.54
CA ILE A 165 -6.19 -10.87 9.28
C ILE A 165 -5.46 -11.16 10.61
N ALA A 166 -5.58 -10.29 11.61
CA ALA A 166 -4.99 -10.56 12.92
C ALA A 166 -5.54 -11.84 13.56
N ILE A 167 -6.86 -12.08 13.45
CA ILE A 167 -7.49 -13.33 13.92
C ILE A 167 -6.92 -14.52 13.15
N ASP A 168 -6.82 -14.43 11.83
CA ASP A 168 -6.30 -15.50 10.98
C ASP A 168 -4.84 -15.84 11.31
N ILE A 169 -4.00 -14.84 11.60
CA ILE A 169 -2.61 -15.02 12.04
C ILE A 169 -2.55 -15.67 13.43
N LEU A 170 -3.39 -15.24 14.36
CA LEU A 170 -3.35 -15.68 15.76
C LEU A 170 -3.93 -17.08 15.96
N ALA A 171 -4.99 -17.46 15.23
CA ALA A 171 -5.69 -18.71 15.41
C ALA A 171 -4.76 -19.95 15.36
N PRO A 172 -3.93 -20.19 14.34
CA PRO A 172 -3.03 -21.32 14.30
C PRO A 172 -1.88 -21.25 15.32
N ARG A 173 -1.56 -20.08 15.84
CA ARG A 173 -0.45 -19.86 16.78
C ARG A 173 -0.84 -20.08 18.23
N LEU A 174 -2.11 -19.81 18.59
CA LEU A 174 -2.61 -19.86 19.97
C LEU A 174 -3.41 -21.12 20.26
N LEU A 175 -3.87 -21.86 19.23
CA LEU A 175 -4.65 -23.08 19.38
C LEU A 175 -3.79 -24.37 19.41
N ARG A 176 -2.47 -24.25 19.56
CA ARG A 176 -1.52 -25.37 19.67
C ARG A 176 -1.15 -25.65 21.12
#